data_ee40a32118152a58f0b109e801561633
#
_entry.id   ee40a32118152a58f0b109e801561633
#
_cell.length_a   1.000
_cell.length_b   1.000
_cell.length_c   1.000
_cell.angle_alpha   90.00
_cell.angle_beta   90.00
_cell.angle_gamma   90.00
#
_symmetry.space_group_name_H-M   'P 1'
#
loop_
_entity.id
_entity.type
_entity.pdbx_description
1 polymer ?
#
loop_
_entity_poly.entity_id
_entity_poly.type
_entity_poly.pdbx_seq_one_letter_code
_entity_poly.pdbx_strand_id
1 'polypeptide(L)'
;DYILASEAANAGCILLSRTQQASEGQIKATVAHINRALEKIHCKRTLKDEVVCGDWEAFTEKDYKKILESGYQVEDYEKMYIEQDEIFQSLFLMDEGISPMKAKEAVREIFGDPECGQVFRIKGFLKDGNVWQELNATAHELTMHPLEAGQDVLIVIGEQMNEEKIRGYLKK
;
A
#
# COMPACT_ATOMS: atom_id res chain seq x y z
N ASP A 1 11.60 1.12 6.23
CA ASP A 1 12.74 0.62 5.42
C ASP A 1 13.15 -0.82 5.76
N TYR A 2 13.11 -1.24 7.05
CA TYR A 2 13.59 -2.58 7.46
C TYR A 2 12.82 -3.74 6.81
N ILE A 3 11.49 -3.71 6.82
CA ILE A 3 10.65 -4.74 6.20
C ILE A 3 10.99 -4.85 4.70
N LEU A 4 11.02 -3.72 4.00
CA LEU A 4 11.38 -3.67 2.60
C LEU A 4 12.77 -4.26 2.33
N ALA A 5 13.75 -3.93 3.17
CA ALA A 5 15.11 -4.43 3.04
C ALA A 5 15.20 -5.94 3.31
N SER A 6 14.53 -6.44 4.36
CA SER A 6 14.55 -7.87 4.72
C SER A 6 13.87 -8.75 3.66
N GLU A 7 12.79 -8.26 3.05
CA GLU A 7 12.15 -8.94 1.92
C GLU A 7 13.03 -8.89 0.68
N ALA A 8 13.57 -7.70 0.35
CA ALA A 8 14.46 -7.54 -0.79
C ALA A 8 15.76 -8.34 -0.67
N ALA A 9 16.28 -8.57 0.54
CA ALA A 9 17.48 -9.37 0.76
C ALA A 9 17.32 -10.81 0.26
N ASN A 10 16.14 -11.38 0.41
CA ASN A 10 15.89 -12.80 0.10
C ASN A 10 15.12 -13.05 -1.20
N ALA A 11 14.53 -12.05 -1.80
CA ALA A 11 13.77 -12.21 -3.04
C ALA A 11 14.67 -12.53 -4.24
N GLY A 12 14.31 -13.49 -5.08
CA GLY A 12 15.05 -13.81 -6.31
C GLY A 12 15.00 -12.69 -7.34
N CYS A 13 13.86 -11.97 -7.45
CA CYS A 13 13.73 -10.73 -8.20
C CYS A 13 12.85 -9.73 -7.44
N ILE A 14 12.97 -8.47 -7.80
CA ILE A 14 12.12 -7.39 -7.30
C ILE A 14 11.24 -6.91 -8.44
N LEU A 15 9.93 -6.95 -8.24
CA LEU A 15 8.97 -6.46 -9.22
C LEU A 15 8.45 -5.08 -8.81
N LEU A 16 8.75 -4.06 -9.60
CA LEU A 16 8.20 -2.72 -9.42
C LEU A 16 6.89 -2.59 -10.22
N SER A 17 5.78 -2.54 -9.50
CA SER A 17 4.46 -2.35 -10.12
C SER A 17 4.22 -0.89 -10.52
N ARG A 18 3.30 -0.67 -11.48
CA ARG A 18 2.87 0.65 -11.96
C ARG A 18 4.00 1.51 -12.56
N THR A 19 5.06 0.90 -13.04
CA THR A 19 6.18 1.63 -13.64
C THR A 19 5.84 2.31 -14.96
N GLN A 20 4.76 1.90 -15.64
CA GLN A 20 4.21 2.61 -16.80
C GLN A 20 3.69 4.03 -16.44
N GLN A 21 3.43 4.32 -15.16
CA GLN A 21 2.99 5.63 -14.65
C GLN A 21 4.15 6.44 -14.04
N ALA A 22 5.37 5.88 -14.03
CA ALA A 22 6.53 6.47 -13.39
C ALA A 22 7.57 6.90 -14.43
N SER A 23 8.28 7.99 -14.16
CA SER A 23 9.44 8.39 -14.95
C SER A 23 10.63 7.46 -14.67
N GLU A 24 11.58 7.38 -15.62
CA GLU A 24 12.84 6.67 -15.38
C GLU A 24 13.57 7.13 -14.13
N GLY A 25 13.52 8.43 -13.84
CA GLY A 25 14.13 9.01 -12.65
C GLY A 25 13.51 8.47 -11.36
N GLN A 26 12.18 8.32 -11.31
CA GLN A 26 11.47 7.73 -10.17
C GLN A 26 11.80 6.25 -9.99
N ILE A 27 11.86 5.48 -11.08
CA ILE A 27 12.26 4.06 -11.06
C ILE A 27 13.67 3.93 -10.49
N LYS A 28 14.63 4.70 -11.02
CA LYS A 28 16.02 4.71 -10.54
C LYS A 28 16.12 5.13 -9.07
N ALA A 29 15.36 6.14 -8.66
CA ALA A 29 15.32 6.59 -7.27
C ALA A 29 14.76 5.50 -6.32
N THR A 30 13.75 4.75 -6.76
CA THR A 30 13.16 3.64 -6.00
C THR A 30 14.18 2.51 -5.82
N VAL A 31 14.87 2.09 -6.88
CA VAL A 31 15.92 1.07 -6.80
C VAL A 31 17.07 1.53 -5.89
N ALA A 32 17.48 2.78 -6.02
CA ALA A 32 18.49 3.35 -5.14
C ALA A 32 18.04 3.41 -3.67
N HIS A 33 16.74 3.65 -3.43
CA HIS A 33 16.19 3.61 -2.08
C HIS A 33 16.24 2.19 -1.49
N ILE A 34 15.85 1.17 -2.26
CA ILE A 34 15.92 -0.23 -1.81
C ILE A 34 17.38 -0.61 -1.50
N ASN A 35 18.33 -0.24 -2.35
CA ASN A 35 19.74 -0.51 -2.11
C ASN A 35 20.26 0.17 -0.83
N ARG A 36 19.89 1.42 -0.57
CA ARG A 36 20.23 2.09 0.69
C ARG A 36 19.56 1.41 1.91
N ALA A 37 18.36 0.88 1.74
CA ALA A 37 17.70 0.13 2.80
C ALA A 37 18.43 -1.19 3.10
N LEU A 38 18.91 -1.90 2.07
CA LEU A 38 19.76 -3.10 2.22
C LEU A 38 21.08 -2.78 2.94
N GLU A 39 21.72 -1.67 2.59
CA GLU A 39 22.95 -1.20 3.27
C GLU A 39 22.71 -0.95 4.76
N LYS A 40 21.56 -0.35 5.13
CA LYS A 40 21.22 -0.07 6.54
C LYS A 40 21.08 -1.32 7.40
N ILE A 41 20.69 -2.46 6.82
CA ILE A 41 20.64 -3.76 7.52
C ILE A 41 21.91 -4.59 7.32
N HIS A 42 22.99 -3.97 6.87
CA HIS A 42 24.29 -4.60 6.60
C HIS A 42 24.23 -5.76 5.61
N CYS A 43 23.22 -5.78 4.72
CA CYS A 43 23.13 -6.73 3.64
C CYS A 43 24.11 -6.37 2.51
N LYS A 44 24.86 -7.35 2.03
CA LYS A 44 25.85 -7.14 0.95
C LYS A 44 25.22 -7.10 -0.44
N ARG A 45 23.96 -7.49 -0.55
CA ARG A 45 23.23 -7.48 -1.82
C ARG A 45 23.08 -6.06 -2.37
N THR A 46 23.25 -5.93 -3.67
CA THR A 46 22.94 -4.71 -4.42
C THR A 46 22.11 -5.07 -5.63
N LEU A 47 20.91 -4.52 -5.73
CA LEU A 47 19.99 -4.77 -6.84
C LEU A 47 20.48 -4.11 -8.12
N LYS A 48 20.48 -4.84 -9.21
CA LYS A 48 20.84 -4.41 -10.57
C LYS A 48 19.84 -4.99 -11.59
N ASP A 49 20.16 -6.13 -12.15
CA ASP A 49 19.40 -6.78 -13.23
C ASP A 49 18.22 -7.62 -12.71
N GLU A 50 18.13 -7.85 -11.40
CA GLU A 50 17.04 -8.58 -10.76
C GLU A 50 15.77 -7.76 -10.63
N VAL A 51 15.83 -6.44 -10.90
CA VAL A 51 14.66 -5.59 -10.89
C VAL A 51 13.89 -5.75 -12.20
N VAL A 52 12.63 -6.11 -12.08
CA VAL A 52 11.68 -6.24 -13.18
C VAL A 52 10.71 -5.06 -13.11
N CYS A 53 10.58 -4.33 -14.19
CA CYS A 53 9.65 -3.22 -14.33
C CYS A 53 9.12 -3.16 -15.77
N GLY A 54 7.94 -2.59 -15.94
CA GLY A 54 7.28 -2.47 -17.22
C GLY A 54 5.76 -2.47 -17.08
N ASP A 55 5.10 -2.38 -18.21
CA ASP A 55 3.66 -2.56 -18.28
C ASP A 55 3.35 -4.07 -18.33
N TRP A 56 2.53 -4.54 -17.41
CA TRP A 56 2.14 -5.97 -17.36
C TRP A 56 1.47 -6.47 -18.65
N GLU A 57 0.67 -5.61 -19.29
CA GLU A 57 -0.04 -5.94 -20.51
C GLU A 57 0.94 -6.14 -21.68
N ALA A 58 2.14 -5.58 -21.57
CA ALA A 58 3.21 -5.74 -22.55
C ALA A 58 4.21 -6.85 -22.19
N PHE A 59 4.06 -7.51 -21.03
CA PHE A 59 4.96 -8.57 -20.62
C PHE A 59 4.83 -9.77 -21.56
N THR A 60 5.99 -10.27 -21.98
CA THR A 60 6.12 -11.46 -22.81
C THR A 60 6.21 -12.74 -21.96
N GLU A 61 6.04 -13.88 -22.57
CA GLU A 61 6.24 -15.18 -21.93
C GLU A 61 7.64 -15.30 -21.29
N LYS A 62 8.64 -14.66 -21.89
CA LYS A 62 10.01 -14.60 -21.36
C LYS A 62 10.09 -13.81 -20.06
N ASP A 63 9.34 -12.73 -19.93
CA ASP A 63 9.31 -11.90 -18.73
C ASP A 63 8.64 -12.65 -17.58
N TYR A 64 7.50 -13.27 -17.83
CA TYR A 64 6.84 -14.13 -16.84
C TYR A 64 7.71 -15.32 -16.42
N LYS A 65 8.42 -15.94 -17.36
CA LYS A 65 9.34 -17.03 -17.06
C LYS A 65 10.48 -16.57 -16.15
N LYS A 66 11.06 -15.38 -16.41
CA LYS A 66 12.10 -14.76 -15.56
C LYS A 66 11.60 -14.57 -14.12
N ILE A 67 10.38 -14.09 -13.94
CA ILE A 67 9.79 -13.90 -12.62
C ILE A 67 9.55 -15.25 -11.94
N LEU A 68 8.95 -16.20 -12.65
CA LEU A 68 8.59 -17.52 -12.11
C LEU A 68 9.82 -18.34 -11.69
N GLU A 69 10.90 -18.24 -12.45
CA GLU A 69 12.15 -18.98 -12.22
C GLU A 69 13.14 -18.24 -11.29
N SER A 70 12.82 -17.03 -10.84
CA SER A 70 13.74 -16.22 -10.04
C SER A 70 14.08 -16.84 -8.67
N GLY A 71 13.16 -17.64 -8.11
CA GLY A 71 13.35 -18.32 -6.83
C GLY A 71 13.54 -17.36 -5.64
N TYR A 72 14.47 -17.71 -4.77
CA TYR A 72 14.89 -16.90 -3.63
C TYR A 72 16.39 -16.94 -3.45
N GLN A 73 16.94 -16.00 -2.71
CA GLN A 73 18.34 -15.96 -2.31
C GLN A 73 18.44 -16.07 -0.78
N VAL A 74 19.58 -16.49 -0.28
CA VAL A 74 19.85 -16.49 1.16
C VAL A 74 20.98 -15.53 1.41
N GLU A 75 20.64 -14.38 1.99
CA GLU A 75 21.58 -13.33 2.31
C GLU A 75 21.69 -13.13 3.83
N ASP A 76 22.89 -12.87 4.28
CA ASP A 76 23.12 -12.45 5.65
C ASP A 76 22.80 -10.96 5.81
N TYR A 77 22.01 -10.63 6.82
CA TYR A 77 21.71 -9.27 7.21
C TYR A 77 21.40 -9.17 8.71
N GLU A 78 21.50 -7.99 9.24
CA GLU A 78 21.19 -7.72 10.64
C GLU A 78 19.69 -7.75 10.88
N LYS A 79 19.24 -8.69 11.75
CA LYS A 79 17.83 -8.78 12.14
C LYS A 79 17.52 -7.74 13.20
N MET A 80 16.57 -6.85 12.89
CA MET A 80 16.06 -5.87 13.83
C MET A 80 14.74 -6.35 14.43
N TYR A 81 14.55 -6.08 15.70
CA TYR A 81 13.25 -6.23 16.33
C TYR A 81 12.44 -4.95 16.07
N ILE A 82 11.25 -5.07 15.52
CA ILE A 82 10.33 -3.95 15.27
C ILE A 82 9.14 -4.18 16.19
N GLU A 83 8.84 -3.19 17.02
CA GLU A 83 7.62 -3.20 17.81
C GLU A 83 6.41 -2.99 16.88
N GLN A 84 5.31 -3.71 17.14
CA GLN A 84 4.13 -3.68 16.27
C GLN A 84 3.51 -2.27 16.15
N ASP A 85 3.70 -1.44 17.17
CA ASP A 85 3.17 -0.07 17.23
C ASP A 85 3.94 0.93 16.35
N GLU A 86 5.13 0.57 15.86
CA GLU A 86 5.92 1.37 14.92
C GLU A 86 5.57 1.09 13.45
N ILE A 87 4.66 0.13 13.21
CA ILE A 87 4.19 -0.26 11.88
C ILE A 87 2.83 0.43 11.64
N PHE A 88 2.42 0.49 10.39
CA PHE A 88 1.14 1.05 9.98
C PHE A 88 -0.02 0.68 10.90
N GLN A 89 -0.71 1.69 11.38
CA GLN A 89 -1.93 1.52 12.16
C GLN A 89 -3.12 1.26 11.22
N SER A 90 -4.04 0.45 11.68
CA SER A 90 -5.33 0.24 11.01
C SER A 90 -6.45 0.60 11.98
N LEU A 91 -7.24 1.61 11.62
CA LEU A 91 -8.44 2.00 12.34
C LEU A 91 -9.64 1.33 11.70
N PHE A 92 -10.34 0.53 12.48
CA PHE A 92 -11.57 -0.16 12.05
C PHE A 92 -12.79 0.61 12.53
N LEU A 93 -13.67 0.96 11.61
CA LEU A 93 -14.94 1.64 11.83
C LEU A 93 -16.05 0.69 11.38
N MET A 94 -16.69 0.03 12.34
CA MET A 94 -17.67 -1.02 12.08
C MET A 94 -19.07 -0.54 12.46
N ASP A 95 -20.07 -0.91 11.63
CA ASP A 95 -21.48 -0.63 11.89
C ASP A 95 -21.81 0.86 12.13
N GLU A 96 -21.06 1.75 11.50
CA GLU A 96 -21.24 3.20 11.65
C GLU A 96 -22.40 3.75 10.81
N GLY A 97 -22.96 2.97 9.90
CA GLY A 97 -24.12 3.35 9.07
C GLY A 97 -23.84 4.53 8.12
N ILE A 98 -22.59 4.67 7.66
CA ILE A 98 -22.16 5.77 6.81
C ILE A 98 -22.66 5.53 5.39
N SER A 99 -23.39 6.50 4.82
CA SER A 99 -23.82 6.38 3.43
C SER A 99 -22.62 6.48 2.47
N PRO A 100 -22.67 5.82 1.29
CA PRO A 100 -21.59 5.91 0.30
C PRO A 100 -21.24 7.34 -0.13
N MET A 101 -22.25 8.20 -0.27
CA MET A 101 -22.04 9.60 -0.63
C MET A 101 -21.25 10.34 0.46
N LYS A 102 -21.64 10.19 1.70
CA LYS A 102 -20.96 10.80 2.84
C LYS A 102 -19.55 10.28 3.04
N ALA A 103 -19.35 8.98 2.89
CA ALA A 103 -18.02 8.37 2.93
C ALA A 103 -17.09 8.93 1.84
N LYS A 104 -17.62 9.15 0.63
CA LYS A 104 -16.87 9.74 -0.48
C LYS A 104 -16.41 11.19 -0.20
N GLU A 105 -17.23 11.99 0.47
CA GLU A 105 -16.90 13.35 0.89
C GLU A 105 -15.86 13.33 2.02
N ALA A 106 -16.13 12.55 3.08
CA ALA A 106 -15.24 12.43 4.23
C ALA A 106 -13.84 11.92 3.86
N VAL A 107 -13.75 10.94 2.95
CA VAL A 107 -12.48 10.42 2.46
C VAL A 107 -11.62 11.50 1.82
N ARG A 108 -12.20 12.39 1.03
CA ARG A 108 -11.46 13.51 0.41
C ARG A 108 -10.94 14.50 1.45
N GLU A 109 -11.77 14.80 2.46
CA GLU A 109 -11.39 15.70 3.55
C GLU A 109 -10.28 15.08 4.41
N ILE A 110 -10.37 13.78 4.73
CA ILE A 110 -9.36 13.05 5.51
C ILE A 110 -8.00 13.08 4.80
N PHE A 111 -7.93 12.80 3.49
CA PHE A 111 -6.67 12.86 2.75
C PHE A 111 -6.13 14.29 2.59
N GLY A 112 -7.00 15.30 2.64
CA GLY A 112 -6.62 16.71 2.55
C GLY A 112 -6.19 17.34 3.87
N ASP A 113 -6.50 16.72 5.00
CA ASP A 113 -6.26 17.29 6.33
C ASP A 113 -5.06 16.62 7.02
N PRO A 114 -3.91 17.33 7.13
CA PRO A 114 -2.72 16.79 7.80
C PRO A 114 -2.94 16.51 9.30
N GLU A 115 -3.98 17.06 9.94
CA GLU A 115 -4.30 16.74 11.35
C GLU A 115 -4.90 15.32 11.50
N CYS A 116 -5.29 14.67 10.40
CA CYS A 116 -5.70 13.26 10.40
C CYS A 116 -4.51 12.28 10.55
N GLY A 117 -3.28 12.77 10.46
CA GLY A 117 -2.07 11.96 10.35
C GLY A 117 -1.76 11.59 8.91
N GLN A 118 -0.81 10.69 8.71
CA GLN A 118 -0.43 10.26 7.37
C GLN A 118 -1.28 9.07 6.92
N VAL A 119 -2.44 9.35 6.35
CA VAL A 119 -3.36 8.33 5.83
C VAL A 119 -2.89 7.87 4.44
N PHE A 120 -2.71 6.55 4.27
CA PHE A 120 -2.28 5.95 3.00
C PHE A 120 -3.43 5.39 2.19
N ARG A 121 -4.40 4.77 2.87
CA ARG A 121 -5.52 4.08 2.22
C ARG A 121 -6.74 4.07 3.11
N ILE A 122 -7.90 4.22 2.48
CA ILE A 122 -9.21 3.97 3.11
C ILE A 122 -9.93 2.97 2.23
N LYS A 123 -10.37 1.86 2.81
CA LYS A 123 -11.13 0.83 2.11
C LYS A 123 -12.26 0.32 2.99
N GLY A 124 -13.28 -0.23 2.36
CA GLY A 124 -14.35 -0.87 3.12
C GLY A 124 -15.59 -1.12 2.29
N PHE A 125 -16.64 -1.52 2.98
CA PHE A 125 -17.94 -1.82 2.39
C PHE A 125 -18.99 -0.99 3.10
N LEU A 126 -19.84 -0.37 2.31
CA LEU A 126 -20.89 0.54 2.74
C LEU A 126 -22.23 0.08 2.20
N LYS A 127 -23.28 0.25 2.98
CA LYS A 127 -24.63 -0.11 2.56
C LYS A 127 -25.34 1.09 1.96
N ASP A 128 -25.92 0.92 0.79
CA ASP A 128 -26.80 1.90 0.13
C ASP A 128 -28.16 1.25 -0.17
N GLY A 129 -29.10 1.43 0.73
CA GLY A 129 -30.39 0.72 0.67
C GLY A 129 -30.19 -0.81 0.74
N ASN A 130 -30.46 -1.50 -0.37
CA ASN A 130 -30.28 -2.95 -0.50
C ASN A 130 -28.99 -3.35 -1.26
N VAL A 131 -28.18 -2.39 -1.67
CA VAL A 131 -26.96 -2.62 -2.45
C VAL A 131 -25.75 -2.32 -1.56
N TRP A 132 -24.73 -3.15 -1.67
CA TRP A 132 -23.43 -2.87 -1.07
C TRP A 132 -22.51 -2.16 -2.05
N GLN A 133 -21.66 -1.29 -1.53
CA GLN A 133 -20.63 -0.59 -2.30
C GLN A 133 -19.27 -0.88 -1.67
N GLU A 134 -18.33 -1.38 -2.46
CA GLU A 134 -16.91 -1.41 -2.07
C GLU A 134 -16.30 -0.04 -2.32
N LEU A 135 -15.75 0.56 -1.27
CA LEU A 135 -14.95 1.78 -1.36
C LEU A 135 -13.47 1.43 -1.28
N ASN A 136 -12.67 1.99 -2.17
CA ASN A 136 -11.23 1.90 -2.10
C ASN A 136 -10.64 3.26 -2.52
N ALA A 137 -9.86 3.86 -1.62
CA ALA A 137 -9.32 5.19 -1.83
C ALA A 137 -7.87 5.32 -1.36
N THR A 138 -7.13 6.12 -2.10
CA THR A 138 -5.80 6.64 -1.78
C THR A 138 -5.83 8.17 -1.96
N ALA A 139 -4.74 8.86 -1.68
CA ALA A 139 -4.65 10.30 -1.92
C ALA A 139 -4.84 10.70 -3.41
N HIS A 140 -4.69 9.76 -4.34
CA HIS A 140 -4.73 10.02 -5.78
C HIS A 140 -5.94 9.42 -6.50
N GLU A 141 -6.61 8.46 -5.88
CA GLU A 141 -7.67 7.70 -6.53
C GLU A 141 -8.76 7.35 -5.52
N LEU A 142 -10.02 7.41 -5.95
CA LEU A 142 -11.17 6.93 -5.20
C LEU A 142 -12.07 6.15 -6.15
N THR A 143 -12.26 4.87 -5.86
CA THR A 143 -13.17 4.00 -6.60
C THR A 143 -14.29 3.49 -5.71
N MET A 144 -15.45 3.28 -6.32
CA MET A 144 -16.61 2.64 -5.68
C MET A 144 -17.24 1.66 -6.66
N HIS A 145 -17.44 0.43 -6.22
CA HIS A 145 -18.02 -0.63 -7.03
C HIS A 145 -19.15 -1.33 -6.30
N PRO A 146 -20.30 -1.60 -6.97
CA PRO A 146 -21.39 -2.33 -6.36
C PRO A 146 -21.00 -3.79 -6.10
N LEU A 147 -21.51 -4.34 -4.99
CA LEU A 147 -21.34 -5.72 -4.57
C LEU A 147 -22.69 -6.33 -4.20
N GLU A 148 -22.80 -7.66 -4.31
CA GLU A 148 -24.00 -8.41 -3.91
C GLU A 148 -24.15 -8.53 -2.39
N ALA A 149 -23.03 -8.63 -1.68
CA ALA A 149 -22.99 -8.76 -0.23
C ALA A 149 -21.78 -8.05 0.36
N GLY A 150 -21.89 -7.56 1.60
CA GLY A 150 -20.81 -6.90 2.32
C GLY A 150 -21.10 -6.85 3.82
N GLN A 151 -20.19 -6.27 4.55
CA GLN A 151 -20.33 -5.93 5.97
C GLN A 151 -20.02 -4.44 6.13
N ASP A 152 -20.82 -3.71 6.92
CA ASP A 152 -20.57 -2.29 7.16
C ASP A 152 -19.26 -2.09 7.92
N VAL A 153 -18.22 -1.76 7.18
CA VAL A 153 -16.88 -1.52 7.72
C VAL A 153 -16.08 -0.57 6.83
N LEU A 154 -15.46 0.41 7.46
CA LEU A 154 -14.39 1.21 6.86
C LEU A 154 -13.09 0.94 7.60
N ILE A 155 -12.01 0.75 6.87
CA ILE A 155 -10.66 0.54 7.39
C ILE A 155 -9.80 1.69 6.88
N VAL A 156 -9.29 2.49 7.81
CA VAL A 156 -8.33 3.56 7.54
C VAL A 156 -6.94 3.06 7.90
N ILE A 157 -6.01 3.14 6.97
CA ILE A 157 -4.64 2.64 7.11
C ILE A 157 -3.69 3.82 6.99
N GLY A 158 -2.80 3.98 7.96
CA GLY A 158 -1.86 5.10 7.98
C GLY A 158 -0.87 5.04 9.13
N GLU A 159 -0.10 6.11 9.28
CA GLU A 159 0.83 6.33 10.40
C GLU A 159 0.39 7.55 11.20
N GLN A 160 0.61 7.49 12.52
CA GLN A 160 0.30 8.60 13.44
C GLN A 160 -1.13 9.14 13.28
N MET A 161 -2.08 8.24 13.03
CA MET A 161 -3.46 8.63 12.75
C MET A 161 -4.16 9.24 13.97
N ASN A 162 -4.88 10.33 13.75
CA ASN A 162 -5.77 10.93 14.72
C ASN A 162 -7.19 10.37 14.56
N GLU A 163 -7.50 9.34 15.33
CA GLU A 163 -8.79 8.64 15.27
C GLU A 163 -9.97 9.57 15.50
N GLU A 164 -9.89 10.47 16.49
CA GLU A 164 -10.99 11.39 16.83
C GLU A 164 -11.31 12.33 15.66
N LYS A 165 -10.27 12.85 15.01
CA LYS A 165 -10.40 13.73 13.85
C LYS A 165 -11.01 13.00 12.65
N ILE A 166 -10.51 11.79 12.36
CA ILE A 166 -11.02 10.94 11.27
C ILE A 166 -12.49 10.59 11.49
N ARG A 167 -12.87 10.16 12.70
CA ARG A 167 -14.26 9.89 13.05
C ARG A 167 -15.13 11.14 12.95
N GLY A 168 -14.59 12.32 13.24
CA GLY A 168 -15.29 13.60 13.12
C GLY A 168 -15.76 13.89 11.70
N TYR A 169 -14.97 13.54 10.67
CA TYR A 169 -15.37 13.67 9.26
C TYR A 169 -16.44 12.66 8.84
N LEU A 170 -16.40 11.47 9.38
CA LEU A 170 -17.34 10.41 9.04
C LEU A 170 -18.72 10.57 9.73
N LYS A 171 -18.79 11.31 10.83
CA LYS A 171 -20.03 11.56 11.58
C LYS A 171 -20.77 12.84 11.18
N LYS A 172 -20.12 13.76 10.46
CA LYS A 172 -20.75 14.98 9.92
C LYS A 172 -21.67 14.64 8.75
#